data_537181a83ae98e75ed8b994be8748e31
#
_entry.id   537181a83ae98e75ed8b994be8748e31
#
_cell.length_a   1.000
_cell.length_b   1.000
_cell.length_c   1.000
_cell.angle_alpha   90.00
_cell.angle_beta   90.00
_cell.angle_gamma   90.00
#
_symmetry.space_group_name_H-M   'P 1'
#
loop_
_entity.id
_entity.type
_entity.pdbx_description
1 polymer ?
#
loop_
_entity_poly.entity_id
_entity_poly.type
_entity_poly.pdbx_seq_one_letter_code
_entity_poly.pdbx_strand_id
1 'polypeptide(L)'
;MVTPAVKGALANAKASLGQLDEAVSLLTKAAAEADNSALSPMFLIQAGDILESQGKKAEALKLYEQIKEKYQDWTRYNSIDNYIERAKQ
;
A
#
# COMPACT_ATOMS: atom_id res chain seq x y z
N MET A 1 -14.98 14.86 8.09
CA MET A 1 -13.85 14.48 7.22
C MET A 1 -13.21 13.19 7.72
N VAL A 2 -12.98 12.24 6.83
CA VAL A 2 -12.41 10.95 7.21
C VAL A 2 -10.89 11.05 7.17
N THR A 3 -10.23 10.75 8.30
CA THR A 3 -8.75 10.80 8.37
C THR A 3 -8.12 9.60 7.65
N PRO A 4 -6.84 9.68 7.25
CA PRO A 4 -6.15 8.53 6.64
C PRO A 4 -6.18 7.29 7.53
N ALA A 5 -6.03 7.43 8.85
CA ALA A 5 -6.07 6.29 9.76
C ALA A 5 -7.43 5.61 9.74
N VAL A 6 -8.52 6.38 9.69
CA VAL A 6 -9.89 5.82 9.59
C VAL A 6 -10.08 5.13 8.24
N LYS A 7 -9.56 5.72 7.16
CA LYS A 7 -9.62 5.08 5.84
C LYS A 7 -8.86 3.76 5.82
N GLY A 8 -7.71 3.69 6.48
CA GLY A 8 -6.95 2.45 6.60
C GLY A 8 -7.73 1.37 7.34
N ALA A 9 -8.38 1.74 8.44
CA ALA A 9 -9.21 0.80 9.20
C ALA A 9 -10.41 0.33 8.37
N LEU A 10 -11.05 1.23 7.64
CA LEU A 10 -12.17 0.88 6.76
C LEU A 10 -11.70 -0.05 5.64
N ALA A 11 -10.51 0.19 5.09
CA ALA A 11 -9.95 -0.67 4.06
C ALA A 11 -9.73 -2.09 4.57
N ASN A 12 -9.21 -2.23 5.79
CA ASN A 12 -9.03 -3.55 6.40
C ASN A 12 -10.36 -4.28 6.58
N ALA A 13 -11.41 -3.56 7.00
CA ALA A 13 -12.75 -4.14 7.14
C ALA A 13 -13.26 -4.60 5.78
N LYS A 14 -13.09 -3.81 4.73
CA LYS A 14 -13.53 -4.17 3.39
C LYS A 14 -12.76 -5.37 2.84
N ALA A 15 -11.47 -5.44 3.10
CA ALA A 15 -10.65 -6.59 2.70
C ALA A 15 -11.13 -7.86 3.40
N SER A 16 -11.47 -7.78 4.68
CA SER A 16 -12.00 -8.91 5.44
C SER A 16 -13.32 -9.43 4.89
N LEU A 17 -14.11 -8.55 4.26
CA LEU A 17 -15.37 -8.91 3.61
C LEU A 17 -15.18 -9.37 2.16
N GLY A 18 -13.95 -9.45 1.68
CA GLY A 18 -13.67 -9.84 0.30
C GLY A 18 -13.82 -8.70 -0.71
N GLN A 19 -14.02 -7.47 -0.26
CA GLN A 19 -14.14 -6.30 -1.14
C GLN A 19 -12.75 -5.71 -1.42
N LEU A 20 -11.93 -6.49 -2.13
CA LEU A 20 -10.50 -6.19 -2.26
C LEU A 20 -10.21 -4.95 -3.10
N ASP A 21 -10.96 -4.73 -4.18
CA ASP A 21 -10.75 -3.55 -5.03
C ASP A 21 -11.05 -2.26 -4.27
N GLU A 22 -12.11 -2.25 -3.46
CA GLU A 22 -12.44 -1.10 -2.63
C GLU A 22 -11.38 -0.87 -1.55
N ALA A 23 -10.86 -1.96 -0.97
CA ALA A 23 -9.79 -1.87 0.03
C ALA A 23 -8.54 -1.23 -0.56
N VAL A 24 -8.12 -1.65 -1.75
CA VAL A 24 -6.97 -1.06 -2.43
C VAL A 24 -7.20 0.43 -2.69
N SER A 25 -8.37 0.79 -3.18
CA SER A 25 -8.70 2.19 -3.46
C SER A 25 -8.61 3.05 -2.20
N LEU A 26 -9.16 2.55 -1.08
CA LEU A 26 -9.11 3.28 0.19
C LEU A 26 -7.68 3.43 0.71
N LEU A 27 -6.87 2.38 0.59
CA LEU A 27 -5.48 2.41 1.05
C LEU A 27 -4.65 3.39 0.23
N THR A 28 -4.81 3.39 -1.09
CA THR A 28 -4.06 4.32 -1.94
C THR A 28 -4.48 5.78 -1.68
N LYS A 29 -5.76 6.02 -1.45
CA LYS A 29 -6.24 7.35 -1.07
C LYS A 29 -5.72 7.78 0.29
N ALA A 30 -5.70 6.88 1.26
CA ALA A 30 -5.17 7.16 2.58
C ALA A 30 -3.69 7.50 2.51
N ALA A 31 -2.93 6.77 1.69
CA ALA A 31 -1.50 7.05 1.49
C ALA A 31 -1.28 8.44 0.90
N ALA A 32 -2.07 8.82 -0.11
CA ALA A 32 -1.95 10.12 -0.74
C ALA A 32 -2.33 11.27 0.21
N GLU A 33 -3.35 11.07 1.03
CA GLU A 33 -3.77 12.09 1.99
C GLU A 33 -2.79 12.26 3.15
N ALA A 34 -2.25 11.16 3.65
CA ALA A 34 -1.24 11.22 4.72
C ALA A 34 0.06 11.83 4.22
N ASP A 35 0.53 11.39 3.07
CA ASP A 35 1.73 11.86 2.37
C ASP A 35 2.91 12.09 3.32
N ASN A 36 3.25 11.07 4.10
CA ASN A 36 4.38 11.13 5.02
C ASN A 36 5.04 9.76 5.14
N SER A 37 6.31 9.76 5.56
CA SER A 37 7.12 8.54 5.63
C SER A 37 6.71 7.56 6.72
N ALA A 38 5.85 7.97 7.65
CA ALA A 38 5.39 7.10 8.73
C ALA A 38 4.19 6.25 8.31
N LEU A 39 3.24 6.84 7.61
CA LEU A 39 1.95 6.18 7.31
C LEU A 39 1.81 5.75 5.88
N SER A 40 2.21 6.59 4.91
CA SER A 40 1.96 6.31 3.49
C SER A 40 2.60 5.02 3.00
N PRO A 41 3.87 4.71 3.34
CA PRO A 41 4.44 3.43 2.91
C PRO A 41 3.67 2.23 3.45
N MET A 42 3.19 2.30 4.68
CA MET A 42 2.43 1.20 5.28
C MET A 42 1.14 0.94 4.51
N PHE A 43 0.41 2.00 4.16
CA PHE A 43 -0.82 1.87 3.39
C PHE A 43 -0.53 1.31 1.99
N LEU A 44 0.54 1.76 1.35
CA LEU A 44 0.91 1.28 0.02
C LEU A 44 1.36 -0.19 0.05
N ILE A 45 2.07 -0.61 1.09
CA ILE A 45 2.44 -2.02 1.28
C ILE A 45 1.19 -2.88 1.43
N GLN A 46 0.24 -2.47 2.24
CA GLN A 46 -1.01 -3.22 2.43
C GLN A 46 -1.77 -3.34 1.11
N ALA A 47 -1.86 -2.25 0.35
CA ALA A 47 -2.51 -2.27 -0.97
C ALA A 47 -1.77 -3.19 -1.93
N GLY A 48 -0.45 -3.15 -1.93
CA GLY A 48 0.37 -4.02 -2.75
C GLY A 48 0.18 -5.49 -2.42
N ASP A 49 0.12 -5.82 -1.13
CA ASP A 49 -0.11 -7.21 -0.70
C ASP A 49 -1.48 -7.72 -1.19
N ILE A 50 -2.51 -6.88 -1.12
CA ILE A 50 -3.83 -7.24 -1.63
C ILE A 50 -3.77 -7.47 -3.15
N LEU A 51 -3.12 -6.59 -3.88
CA LEU A 51 -2.97 -6.72 -5.34
C LEU A 51 -2.22 -7.99 -5.71
N GLU A 52 -1.16 -8.33 -4.97
CA GLU A 52 -0.45 -9.60 -5.21
C GLU A 52 -1.36 -10.79 -4.99
N SER A 53 -2.20 -10.76 -3.94
CA SER A 53 -3.13 -11.85 -3.67
C SER A 53 -4.16 -12.03 -4.77
N GLN A 54 -4.43 -10.97 -5.54
CA GLN A 54 -5.33 -11.00 -6.70
C GLN A 54 -4.60 -11.37 -8.00
N GLY A 55 -3.30 -11.62 -7.94
CA GLY A 55 -2.49 -11.87 -9.13
C GLY A 55 -2.12 -10.62 -9.92
N LYS A 56 -2.36 -9.43 -9.35
CA LYS A 56 -2.08 -8.15 -10.01
C LYS A 56 -0.69 -7.63 -9.63
N LYS A 57 0.34 -8.42 -9.94
CA LYS A 57 1.71 -8.13 -9.52
C LYS A 57 2.27 -6.86 -10.13
N ALA A 58 1.92 -6.54 -11.38
CA ALA A 58 2.39 -5.33 -12.04
C ALA A 58 1.89 -4.08 -11.32
N GLU A 59 0.65 -4.09 -10.86
CA GLU A 59 0.09 -2.97 -10.09
C GLU A 59 0.73 -2.86 -8.71
N ALA A 60 0.95 -3.99 -8.05
CA ALA A 60 1.66 -4.01 -6.77
C ALA A 60 3.07 -3.45 -6.92
N LEU A 61 3.78 -3.84 -7.97
CA LEU A 61 5.13 -3.36 -8.25
C LEU A 61 5.16 -1.83 -8.36
N LYS A 62 4.19 -1.23 -9.02
CA LYS A 62 4.11 0.23 -9.14
C LYS A 62 4.01 0.90 -7.78
N LEU A 63 3.22 0.34 -6.87
CA LEU A 63 3.08 0.89 -5.52
C LEU A 63 4.38 0.77 -4.73
N TYR A 64 5.07 -0.35 -4.83
CA TYR A 64 6.35 -0.55 -4.15
C TYR A 64 7.42 0.38 -4.69
N GLU A 65 7.47 0.58 -6.00
CA GLU A 65 8.41 1.52 -6.60
C GLU A 65 8.12 2.96 -6.19
N GLN A 66 6.86 3.31 -6.04
CA GLN A 66 6.45 4.62 -5.55
C GLN A 66 6.98 4.86 -4.12
N ILE A 67 6.93 3.84 -3.27
CA ILE A 67 7.50 3.93 -1.92
C ILE A 67 9.00 4.21 -2.00
N LYS A 68 9.70 3.49 -2.86
CA LYS A 68 11.16 3.64 -3.00
C LYS A 68 11.54 5.05 -3.47
N GLU A 69 10.73 5.64 -4.35
CA GLU A 69 11.01 6.98 -4.88
C GLU A 69 10.61 8.10 -3.92
N LYS A 70 9.42 8.00 -3.33
CA LYS A 70 8.84 9.11 -2.55
C LYS A 70 9.18 9.07 -1.07
N TYR A 71 9.38 7.88 -0.52
CA TYR A 71 9.52 7.70 0.93
C TYR A 71 10.84 7.04 1.27
N GLN A 72 11.95 7.67 0.85
CA GLN A 72 13.30 7.14 1.04
C GLN A 72 13.67 6.98 2.52
N ASP A 73 13.15 7.83 3.39
CA ASP A 73 13.39 7.70 4.83
C ASP A 73 12.85 6.38 5.37
N TRP A 74 11.69 5.95 4.87
CA TRP A 74 11.12 4.66 5.26
C TRP A 74 11.98 3.51 4.73
N THR A 75 12.43 3.61 3.48
CA THR A 75 13.22 2.53 2.86
C THR A 75 14.59 2.35 3.49
N ARG A 76 15.10 3.38 4.18
CA ARG A 76 16.36 3.30 4.90
C ARG A 76 16.32 2.25 6.00
N TYR A 77 15.16 2.04 6.62
CA TYR A 77 14.99 1.14 7.75
C TYR A 77 14.17 -0.11 7.40
N ASN A 78 13.61 -0.17 6.20
CA ASN A 78 12.70 -1.23 5.78
C ASN A 78 13.09 -1.70 4.38
N SER A 79 13.03 -3.01 4.18
CA SER A 79 13.55 -3.64 2.96
C SER A 79 12.51 -3.64 1.85
N ILE A 80 12.28 -2.49 1.22
CA ILE A 80 11.31 -2.38 0.11
C ILE A 80 11.73 -3.24 -1.09
N ASP A 81 13.03 -3.45 -1.27
CA ASP A 81 13.52 -4.24 -2.40
C ASP A 81 13.03 -5.68 -2.36
N ASN A 82 12.80 -6.24 -1.17
CA ASN A 82 12.23 -7.58 -1.05
C ASN A 82 10.82 -7.64 -1.64
N TYR A 83 10.02 -6.62 -1.41
CA TYR A 83 8.67 -6.53 -1.99
C TYR A 83 8.73 -6.36 -3.50
N ILE A 84 9.65 -5.53 -3.99
CA ILE A 84 9.84 -5.29 -5.43
C ILE A 84 10.25 -6.59 -6.13
N GLU A 85 11.24 -7.30 -5.59
CA GLU A 85 11.70 -8.55 -6.19
C GLU A 85 10.61 -9.61 -6.19
N ARG A 86 9.84 -9.71 -5.10
CA ARG A 86 8.71 -10.64 -5.03
C ARG A 86 7.67 -10.32 -6.10
N ALA A 87 7.37 -9.06 -6.32
CA ALA A 87 6.38 -8.64 -7.31
C ALA A 87 6.84 -8.85 -8.75
N LYS A 88 8.16 -8.90 -8.99
CA LYS A 88 8.71 -9.17 -10.32
C LYS A 88 8.63 -10.64 -10.72
N GLN A 89 8.45 -11.52 -9.77
CA GLN A 89 8.32 -12.96 -10.03
C GLN A 89 6.89 -13.28 -10.50
#